data_51a2d4907626c2ed88058411b971c1ce
#
_entry.id   51a2d4907626c2ed88058411b971c1ce
#
_cell.length_a   1.000
_cell.length_b   1.000
_cell.length_c   1.000
_cell.angle_alpha   90.00
_cell.angle_beta   90.00
_cell.angle_gamma   90.00
#
_symmetry.space_group_name_H-M   'P 1'
#
loop_
_entity.id
_entity.type
_entity.pdbx_description
1 polymer ?
#
loop_
_entity_poly.entity_id
_entity_poly.type
_entity_poly.pdbx_seq_one_letter_code
_entity_poly.pdbx_strand_id
1 'polypeptide(L)'
;MDGEFLSILGTMVILFFDISIGYIAKKAHVMDKTIDKGLSKLILNTALPSMILGSVLTADSLPESTEILITMGLSIISFAIMTALAFLVTKLLGVRDGHRGVFRFMLTFGNVGFIGFPVLSAIFGPSTLIYGSIFNLPFNFLVFTMGVWFIAQDSGRGAKVKMGLKTFLTPANIACAIAIVLTLLNVHSVPIIGDAAKTLGSFTTPGALLIIGSSLADLPVSKLIGGPRLWIASLARLIVSPLIVWALFRLVPVDPMLIDIMVVLCAMPVATNGTMLCYQYGGDSRTMAQGTFVTTVLSIITIPILVMVIG
;
A
#
# COMPACT_ATOMS: atom_id res chain seq x y z
N MET A 1 17.05 -18.96 -10.51
CA MET A 1 15.61 -19.26 -10.45
C MET A 1 15.23 -19.96 -9.15
N ASP A 2 15.76 -21.16 -8.84
CA ASP A 2 15.30 -21.88 -7.63
C ASP A 2 15.71 -21.23 -6.30
N GLY A 3 16.90 -20.59 -6.24
CA GLY A 3 17.37 -19.90 -5.03
C GLY A 3 16.64 -18.58 -4.72
N GLU A 4 16.34 -17.79 -5.74
CA GLU A 4 15.61 -16.53 -5.60
C GLU A 4 14.15 -16.78 -5.24
N PHE A 5 13.54 -17.79 -5.87
CA PHE A 5 12.19 -18.23 -5.52
C PHE A 5 12.07 -18.64 -4.05
N LEU A 6 13.00 -19.49 -3.57
CA LEU A 6 13.01 -19.92 -2.17
C LEU A 6 13.23 -18.76 -1.21
N SER A 7 14.04 -17.76 -1.59
CA SER A 7 14.26 -16.53 -0.81
C SER A 7 12.98 -15.69 -0.70
N ILE A 8 12.31 -15.43 -1.84
CA ILE A 8 11.04 -14.66 -1.88
C ILE A 8 9.95 -15.41 -1.10
N LEU A 9 9.83 -16.73 -1.33
CA LEU A 9 8.87 -17.55 -0.60
C LEU A 9 9.16 -17.54 0.91
N GLY A 10 10.42 -17.67 1.31
CA GLY A 10 10.85 -17.60 2.71
C GLY A 10 10.47 -16.27 3.34
N THR A 11 10.72 -15.15 2.65
CA THR A 11 10.33 -13.80 3.07
C THR A 11 8.82 -13.70 3.27
N MET A 12 8.02 -14.20 2.32
CA MET A 12 6.57 -14.17 2.42
C MET A 12 6.03 -15.03 3.57
N VAL A 13 6.66 -16.18 3.82
CA VAL A 13 6.32 -17.03 4.98
C VAL A 13 6.59 -16.31 6.29
N ILE A 14 7.71 -15.57 6.39
CA ILE A 14 8.01 -14.75 7.58
C ILE A 14 6.93 -13.67 7.78
N LEU A 15 6.59 -12.91 6.75
CA LEU A 15 5.54 -11.89 6.83
C LEU A 15 4.18 -12.49 7.23
N PHE A 16 3.85 -13.68 6.70
CA PHE A 16 2.64 -14.40 7.07
C PHE A 16 2.67 -14.87 8.54
N PHE A 17 3.83 -15.30 9.02
CA PHE A 17 4.01 -15.70 10.42
C PHE A 17 3.72 -14.53 11.36
N ASP A 18 4.24 -13.34 11.06
CA ASP A 18 4.00 -12.13 11.84
C ASP A 18 2.51 -11.73 11.85
N ILE A 19 1.83 -11.85 10.69
CA ILE A 19 0.37 -11.64 10.61
C ILE A 19 -0.37 -12.67 11.50
N SER A 20 0.05 -13.94 11.46
CA SER A 20 -0.54 -15.01 12.25
C SER A 20 -0.35 -14.78 13.75
N ILE A 21 0.83 -14.30 14.17
CA ILE A 21 1.09 -13.92 15.56
C ILE A 21 0.15 -12.78 15.99
N GLY A 22 -0.05 -11.76 15.16
CA GLY A 22 -0.99 -10.68 15.43
C GLY A 22 -2.44 -11.18 15.60
N TYR A 23 -2.87 -12.12 14.76
CA TYR A 23 -4.17 -12.78 14.85
C TYR A 23 -4.32 -13.55 16.18
N ILE A 24 -3.32 -14.36 16.55
CA ILE A 24 -3.30 -15.14 17.79
C ILE A 24 -3.27 -14.20 19.01
N ALA A 25 -2.45 -13.15 18.99
CA ALA A 25 -2.36 -12.16 20.07
C ALA A 25 -3.70 -11.48 20.34
N LYS A 26 -4.48 -11.20 19.29
CA LYS A 26 -5.84 -10.69 19.42
C LYS A 26 -6.79 -11.71 20.06
N LYS A 27 -6.76 -12.96 19.59
CA LYS A 27 -7.58 -14.03 20.17
C LYS A 27 -7.22 -14.36 21.61
N ALA A 28 -5.93 -14.19 21.96
CA ALA A 28 -5.42 -14.35 23.33
C ALA A 28 -5.62 -13.11 24.20
N HIS A 29 -6.33 -12.08 23.73
CA HIS A 29 -6.55 -10.79 24.43
C HIS A 29 -5.28 -10.02 24.80
N VAL A 30 -4.13 -10.34 24.20
CA VAL A 30 -2.88 -9.57 24.31
C VAL A 30 -2.97 -8.28 23.50
N MET A 31 -3.66 -8.31 22.36
CA MET A 31 -3.98 -7.13 21.55
C MET A 31 -5.49 -6.84 21.63
N ASP A 32 -5.82 -5.56 21.68
CA ASP A 32 -7.19 -5.05 21.64
C ASP A 32 -7.28 -3.81 20.74
N LYS A 33 -8.46 -3.24 20.56
CA LYS A 33 -8.66 -2.05 19.71
C LYS A 33 -7.88 -0.83 20.21
N THR A 34 -7.60 -0.74 21.51
CA THR A 34 -6.85 0.38 22.10
C THR A 34 -5.37 0.25 21.77
N ILE A 35 -4.82 -0.96 21.94
CA ILE A 35 -3.44 -1.30 21.59
C ILE A 35 -3.24 -1.16 20.08
N ASP A 36 -4.13 -1.71 19.25
CA ASP A 36 -4.07 -1.60 17.79
C ASP A 36 -4.01 -0.13 17.34
N LYS A 37 -4.85 0.73 17.93
CA LYS A 37 -4.89 2.16 17.63
C LYS A 37 -3.62 2.89 18.09
N GLY A 38 -3.12 2.57 19.29
CA GLY A 38 -1.89 3.13 19.83
C GLY A 38 -0.67 2.75 19.00
N LEU A 39 -0.57 1.46 18.67
CA LEU A 39 0.50 0.90 17.84
C LEU A 39 0.47 1.48 16.42
N SER A 40 -0.71 1.58 15.80
CA SER A 40 -0.87 2.22 14.49
C SER A 40 -0.40 3.68 14.52
N LYS A 41 -0.75 4.42 15.58
CA LYS A 41 -0.30 5.80 15.75
C LYS A 41 1.21 5.92 15.90
N LEU A 42 1.83 5.03 16.65
CA LEU A 42 3.29 4.98 16.83
C LEU A 42 3.98 4.67 15.49
N ILE A 43 3.50 3.67 14.77
CA ILE A 43 4.08 3.29 13.48
C ILE A 43 3.97 4.43 12.49
N LEU A 44 2.77 4.98 12.26
CA LEU A 44 2.55 6.01 11.24
C LEU A 44 3.27 7.33 11.54
N ASN A 45 3.45 7.66 12.82
CA ASN A 45 4.03 8.96 13.18
C ASN A 45 5.52 8.89 13.55
N THR A 46 6.08 7.69 13.76
CA THR A 46 7.46 7.54 14.20
C THR A 46 8.20 6.48 13.40
N ALA A 47 7.79 5.21 13.47
CA ALA A 47 8.55 4.12 12.88
C ALA A 47 8.61 4.18 11.34
N LEU A 48 7.49 4.40 10.67
CA LEU A 48 7.43 4.52 9.21
C LEU A 48 8.22 5.73 8.68
N PRO A 49 8.07 6.95 9.21
CA PRO A 49 8.97 8.06 8.87
C PRO A 49 10.45 7.71 9.06
N SER A 50 10.78 7.06 10.19
CA SER A 50 12.16 6.65 10.46
C SER A 50 12.67 5.59 9.48
N MET A 51 11.83 4.63 9.07
CA MET A 51 12.16 3.63 8.05
C MET A 51 12.50 4.28 6.72
N ILE A 52 11.68 5.25 6.29
CA ILE A 52 11.87 5.99 5.03
C ILE A 52 13.17 6.81 5.08
N LEU A 53 13.39 7.60 6.14
CA LEU A 53 14.60 8.40 6.30
C LEU A 53 15.84 7.53 6.50
N GLY A 54 15.73 6.47 7.28
CA GLY A 54 16.81 5.52 7.51
C GLY A 54 17.29 4.86 6.22
N SER A 55 16.39 4.55 5.27
CA SER A 55 16.77 3.95 3.98
C SER A 55 17.68 4.86 3.14
N VAL A 56 17.49 6.17 3.21
CA VAL A 56 18.33 7.16 2.51
C VAL A 56 19.61 7.44 3.29
N LEU A 57 19.49 7.67 4.61
CA LEU A 57 20.62 8.06 5.46
C LEU A 57 21.64 6.93 5.69
N THR A 58 21.29 5.67 5.45
CA THR A 58 22.18 4.51 5.56
C THR A 58 22.48 3.87 4.19
N ALA A 59 22.06 4.49 3.09
CA ALA A 59 22.33 3.98 1.75
C ALA A 59 23.81 4.16 1.38
N ASP A 60 24.37 3.18 0.68
CA ASP A 60 25.71 3.26 0.10
C ASP A 60 25.70 4.13 -1.17
N SER A 61 24.61 4.12 -1.91
CA SER A 61 24.37 4.95 -3.11
C SER A 61 22.90 5.35 -3.20
N LEU A 62 22.64 6.47 -3.85
CA LEU A 62 21.27 6.98 -4.06
C LEU A 62 20.94 6.98 -5.57
N PRO A 63 19.64 6.88 -5.91
CA PRO A 63 19.19 6.98 -7.29
C PRO A 63 19.49 8.36 -7.88
N GLU A 64 19.78 8.40 -9.16
CA GLU A 64 19.98 9.64 -9.89
C GLU A 64 18.69 10.46 -10.02
N SER A 65 18.81 11.77 -10.23
CA SER A 65 17.66 12.66 -10.41
C SER A 65 16.77 12.21 -11.57
N THR A 66 17.34 11.62 -12.60
CA THR A 66 16.62 11.05 -13.74
C THR A 66 15.73 9.88 -13.33
N GLU A 67 16.24 8.99 -12.48
CA GLU A 67 15.47 7.84 -11.97
C GLU A 67 14.31 8.30 -11.08
N ILE A 68 14.51 9.36 -10.29
CA ILE A 68 13.45 9.96 -9.47
C ILE A 68 12.32 10.49 -10.36
N LEU A 69 12.65 11.20 -11.44
CA LEU A 69 11.67 11.72 -12.39
C LEU A 69 10.94 10.60 -13.14
N ILE A 70 11.66 9.57 -13.59
CA ILE A 70 11.08 8.40 -14.23
C ILE A 70 10.12 7.70 -13.27
N THR A 71 10.53 7.44 -12.03
CA THR A 71 9.71 6.80 -11.00
C THR A 71 8.44 7.60 -10.71
N MET A 72 8.53 8.92 -10.61
CA MET A 72 7.37 9.80 -10.45
C MET A 72 6.42 9.70 -11.64
N GLY A 73 6.95 9.73 -12.87
CA GLY A 73 6.17 9.55 -14.09
C GLY A 73 5.45 8.21 -14.14
N LEU A 74 6.17 7.11 -13.87
CA LEU A 74 5.61 5.76 -13.81
C LEU A 74 4.53 5.64 -12.72
N SER A 75 4.73 6.29 -11.57
CA SER A 75 3.75 6.30 -10.48
C SER A 75 2.43 6.96 -10.91
N ILE A 76 2.50 8.13 -11.54
CA ILE A 76 1.33 8.85 -12.05
C ILE A 76 0.61 8.03 -13.13
N ILE A 77 1.36 7.45 -14.06
CA ILE A 77 0.82 6.58 -15.12
C ILE A 77 0.16 5.33 -14.51
N SER A 78 0.77 4.71 -13.51
CA SER A 78 0.19 3.58 -12.77
C SER A 78 -1.19 3.93 -12.22
N PHE A 79 -1.33 5.07 -11.53
CA PHE A 79 -2.64 5.50 -11.02
C PHE A 79 -3.65 5.82 -12.13
N ALA A 80 -3.20 6.36 -13.26
CA ALA A 80 -4.08 6.58 -14.42
C ALA A 80 -4.61 5.25 -14.98
N ILE A 81 -3.73 4.25 -15.16
CA ILE A 81 -4.10 2.90 -15.62
C ILE A 81 -5.04 2.24 -14.60
N MET A 82 -4.68 2.24 -13.31
CA MET A 82 -5.51 1.63 -12.25
C MET A 82 -6.89 2.28 -12.18
N THR A 83 -6.96 3.60 -12.35
CA THR A 83 -8.23 4.34 -12.40
C THR A 83 -9.05 3.95 -13.63
N ALA A 84 -8.47 3.90 -14.81
CA ALA A 84 -9.16 3.49 -16.03
C ALA A 84 -9.73 2.06 -15.89
N LEU A 85 -8.91 1.15 -15.36
CA LEU A 85 -9.34 -0.23 -15.06
C LEU A 85 -10.45 -0.27 -14.00
N ALA A 86 -10.42 0.59 -12.99
CA ALA A 86 -11.47 0.68 -11.99
C ALA A 86 -12.82 1.08 -12.60
N PHE A 87 -12.85 2.03 -13.53
CA PHE A 87 -14.05 2.37 -14.28
C PHE A 87 -14.54 1.23 -15.18
N LEU A 88 -13.62 0.58 -15.90
CA LEU A 88 -13.94 -0.55 -16.78
C LEU A 88 -14.51 -1.72 -16.00
N VAL A 89 -13.82 -2.18 -14.95
CA VAL A 89 -14.22 -3.32 -14.12
C VAL A 89 -15.56 -3.06 -13.43
N THR A 90 -15.78 -1.87 -12.87
CA THR A 90 -17.06 -1.54 -12.23
C THR A 90 -18.23 -1.50 -13.22
N LYS A 91 -17.99 -1.09 -14.47
CA LYS A 91 -18.95 -1.13 -15.55
C LYS A 91 -19.27 -2.57 -15.95
N LEU A 92 -18.26 -3.41 -16.18
CA LEU A 92 -18.40 -4.81 -16.58
C LEU A 92 -19.12 -5.64 -15.50
N LEU A 93 -18.83 -5.39 -14.22
CA LEU A 93 -19.48 -6.07 -13.10
C LEU A 93 -20.93 -5.61 -12.85
N GLY A 94 -21.42 -4.60 -13.55
CA GLY A 94 -22.74 -4.03 -13.33
C GLY A 94 -22.94 -3.60 -11.86
N VAL A 95 -21.91 -2.96 -11.26
CA VAL A 95 -22.01 -2.48 -9.89
C VAL A 95 -23.10 -1.42 -9.80
N ARG A 96 -24.03 -1.59 -8.84
CA ARG A 96 -25.16 -0.68 -8.64
C ARG A 96 -24.70 0.70 -8.18
N ASP A 97 -25.52 1.71 -8.49
CA ASP A 97 -25.36 3.04 -7.93
C ASP A 97 -25.41 2.97 -6.40
N GLY A 98 -24.60 3.76 -5.73
CA GLY A 98 -24.42 3.69 -4.27
C GLY A 98 -23.30 2.75 -3.80
N HIS A 99 -22.70 1.95 -4.69
CA HIS A 99 -21.54 1.12 -4.40
C HIS A 99 -20.39 1.31 -5.41
N ARG A 100 -20.63 2.01 -6.51
CA ARG A 100 -19.62 2.19 -7.59
C ARG A 100 -18.36 2.89 -7.11
N GLY A 101 -18.52 3.90 -6.27
CA GLY A 101 -17.40 4.68 -5.75
C GLY A 101 -16.49 3.84 -4.86
N VAL A 102 -17.08 3.04 -3.97
CA VAL A 102 -16.33 2.12 -3.12
C VAL A 102 -15.55 1.10 -3.95
N PHE A 103 -16.15 0.48 -4.95
CA PHE A 103 -15.45 -0.45 -5.84
C PHE A 103 -14.33 0.23 -6.64
N ARG A 104 -14.54 1.46 -7.15
CA ARG A 104 -13.50 2.22 -7.83
C ARG A 104 -12.34 2.56 -6.91
N PHE A 105 -12.64 2.94 -5.67
CA PHE A 105 -11.61 3.15 -4.66
C PHE A 105 -10.78 1.89 -4.42
N MET A 106 -11.45 0.75 -4.20
CA MET A 106 -10.79 -0.53 -3.96
C MET A 106 -9.88 -0.96 -5.12
N LEU A 107 -10.32 -0.73 -6.35
CA LEU A 107 -9.55 -1.08 -7.56
C LEU A 107 -8.38 -0.13 -7.81
N THR A 108 -8.46 1.13 -7.36
CA THR A 108 -7.42 2.15 -7.62
C THR A 108 -6.37 2.21 -6.50
N PHE A 109 -6.78 2.18 -5.23
CA PHE A 109 -5.91 2.51 -4.10
C PHE A 109 -5.49 1.29 -3.28
N GLY A 110 -4.17 1.00 -3.29
CA GLY A 110 -3.54 -0.06 -2.52
C GLY A 110 -2.98 0.40 -1.18
N ASN A 111 -2.71 -0.54 -0.29
CA ASN A 111 -2.10 -0.28 1.01
C ASN A 111 -0.57 -0.16 0.89
N VAL A 112 -0.11 0.94 0.30
CA VAL A 112 1.32 1.22 0.09
C VAL A 112 2.03 1.42 1.43
N GLY A 113 1.42 2.13 2.38
CA GLY A 113 2.07 2.50 3.65
C GLY A 113 2.31 1.32 4.59
N PHE A 114 1.24 0.56 4.93
CA PHE A 114 1.34 -0.52 5.92
C PHE A 114 1.84 -1.85 5.36
N ILE A 115 1.57 -2.14 4.09
CA ILE A 115 1.93 -3.41 3.45
C ILE A 115 3.01 -3.17 2.38
N GLY A 116 2.87 -2.14 1.55
CA GLY A 116 3.76 -1.92 0.43
C GLY A 116 5.21 -1.66 0.84
N PHE A 117 5.48 -0.77 1.79
CA PHE A 117 6.85 -0.50 2.24
C PHE A 117 7.52 -1.74 2.87
N PRO A 118 6.88 -2.46 3.84
CA PRO A 118 7.41 -3.72 4.34
C PRO A 118 7.71 -4.75 3.27
N VAL A 119 6.77 -4.98 2.36
CA VAL A 119 6.91 -5.96 1.26
C VAL A 119 8.04 -5.54 0.32
N LEU A 120 8.09 -4.27 -0.05
CA LEU A 120 9.13 -3.74 -0.92
C LEU A 120 10.53 -3.93 -0.32
N SER A 121 10.70 -3.55 0.96
CA SER A 121 11.95 -3.73 1.69
C SER A 121 12.36 -5.19 1.82
N ALA A 122 11.39 -6.08 2.00
CA ALA A 122 11.63 -7.50 2.20
C ALA A 122 12.00 -8.23 0.90
N ILE A 123 11.42 -7.84 -0.25
CA ILE A 123 11.66 -8.48 -1.55
C ILE A 123 12.89 -7.89 -2.24
N PHE A 124 12.97 -6.56 -2.32
CA PHE A 124 13.96 -5.86 -3.13
C PHE A 124 15.05 -5.17 -2.29
N GLY A 125 14.94 -5.23 -0.96
CA GLY A 125 15.87 -4.59 -0.04
C GLY A 125 15.49 -3.15 0.35
N PRO A 126 16.09 -2.65 1.46
CA PRO A 126 15.75 -1.33 2.03
C PRO A 126 16.01 -0.14 1.09
N SER A 127 17.00 -0.24 0.21
CA SER A 127 17.33 0.83 -0.77
C SER A 127 16.17 1.17 -1.69
N THR A 128 15.23 0.25 -1.92
CA THR A 128 14.07 0.47 -2.80
C THR A 128 12.97 1.31 -2.15
N LEU A 129 13.07 1.57 -0.85
CA LEU A 129 12.08 2.40 -0.13
C LEU A 129 12.00 3.84 -0.64
N ILE A 130 13.06 4.34 -1.28
CA ILE A 130 13.01 5.66 -1.93
C ILE A 130 12.02 5.67 -3.09
N TYR A 131 11.99 4.62 -3.91
CA TYR A 131 11.04 4.50 -5.02
C TYR A 131 9.61 4.34 -4.50
N GLY A 132 9.43 3.56 -3.41
CA GLY A 132 8.16 3.48 -2.69
C GLY A 132 7.71 4.84 -2.15
N SER A 133 8.64 5.65 -1.64
CA SER A 133 8.37 7.01 -1.15
C SER A 133 7.92 7.94 -2.28
N ILE A 134 8.56 7.86 -3.45
CA ILE A 134 8.16 8.62 -4.63
C ILE A 134 6.75 8.20 -5.08
N PHE A 135 6.45 6.89 -5.12
CA PHE A 135 5.12 6.38 -5.45
C PHE A 135 4.05 6.83 -4.44
N ASN A 136 4.41 6.96 -3.17
CA ASN A 136 3.49 7.34 -2.11
C ASN A 136 3.04 8.82 -2.19
N LEU A 137 3.77 9.71 -2.84
CA LEU A 137 3.37 11.10 -2.98
C LEU A 137 2.11 11.26 -3.84
N PRO A 138 2.08 10.81 -5.13
CA PRO A 138 0.84 10.85 -5.92
C PRO A 138 -0.27 9.99 -5.31
N PHE A 139 0.05 8.86 -4.65
CA PHE A 139 -0.93 8.07 -3.91
C PHE A 139 -1.70 8.92 -2.90
N ASN A 140 -0.99 9.60 -2.00
CA ASN A 140 -1.63 10.39 -0.95
C ASN A 140 -2.43 11.58 -1.52
N PHE A 141 -1.92 12.22 -2.56
CA PHE A 141 -2.67 13.28 -3.24
C PHE A 141 -3.97 12.73 -3.83
N LEU A 142 -3.90 11.62 -4.57
CA LEU A 142 -5.04 11.05 -5.26
C LEU A 142 -6.05 10.37 -4.33
N VAL A 143 -5.61 9.73 -3.25
CA VAL A 143 -6.53 9.06 -2.31
C VAL A 143 -7.41 10.07 -1.58
N PHE A 144 -6.87 11.24 -1.22
CA PHE A 144 -7.62 12.30 -0.54
C PHE A 144 -8.37 13.24 -1.50
N THR A 145 -8.12 13.20 -2.79
CA THR A 145 -8.85 13.92 -3.84
C THR A 145 -9.84 13.00 -4.55
N MET A 146 -9.34 12.22 -5.49
CA MET A 146 -10.10 11.31 -6.33
C MET A 146 -10.74 10.16 -5.53
N GLY A 147 -10.02 9.61 -4.53
CA GLY A 147 -10.55 8.54 -3.68
C GLY A 147 -11.73 9.00 -2.86
N VAL A 148 -11.65 10.17 -2.24
CA VAL A 148 -12.76 10.79 -1.53
C VAL A 148 -13.91 11.12 -2.48
N TRP A 149 -13.63 11.63 -3.68
CA TRP A 149 -14.64 11.88 -4.70
C TRP A 149 -15.38 10.59 -5.11
N PHE A 150 -14.68 9.48 -5.31
CA PHE A 150 -15.30 8.19 -5.57
C PHE A 150 -16.30 7.82 -4.47
N ILE A 151 -15.86 7.83 -3.21
CA ILE A 151 -16.68 7.45 -2.07
C ILE A 151 -17.89 8.38 -1.90
N ALA A 152 -17.68 9.68 -2.07
CA ALA A 152 -18.73 10.69 -1.91
C ALA A 152 -19.85 10.56 -2.95
N GLN A 153 -19.57 10.03 -4.15
CA GLN A 153 -20.60 9.75 -5.16
C GLN A 153 -21.64 8.73 -4.67
N ASP A 154 -21.23 7.77 -3.85
CA ASP A 154 -22.13 6.72 -3.34
C ASP A 154 -23.08 7.24 -2.25
N SER A 155 -22.76 8.37 -1.62
CA SER A 155 -23.57 8.92 -0.52
C SER A 155 -24.85 9.63 -0.98
N GLY A 156 -25.04 9.88 -2.28
CA GLY A 156 -26.13 10.70 -2.80
C GLY A 156 -26.14 12.15 -2.30
N ARG A 157 -25.27 12.48 -1.36
CA ARG A 157 -25.03 13.82 -0.85
C ARG A 157 -23.87 14.39 -1.65
N GLY A 158 -24.09 15.37 -2.50
CA GLY A 158 -23.00 16.08 -3.18
C GLY A 158 -22.01 16.63 -2.15
N ALA A 159 -21.18 15.77 -1.60
CA ALA A 159 -20.29 16.11 -0.50
C ALA A 159 -19.26 17.12 -1.01
N LYS A 160 -19.38 18.36 -0.58
CA LYS A 160 -18.32 19.37 -0.72
C LYS A 160 -17.17 18.89 0.16
N VAL A 161 -16.20 18.22 -0.46
CA VAL A 161 -14.99 17.77 0.22
C VAL A 161 -14.18 19.00 0.60
N LYS A 162 -14.19 19.37 1.87
CA LYS A 162 -13.28 20.38 2.40
C LYS A 162 -11.93 19.72 2.60
N MET A 163 -11.07 19.77 1.61
CA MET A 163 -9.68 19.36 1.74
C MET A 163 -8.87 20.47 2.39
N GLY A 164 -8.28 20.17 3.55
CA GLY A 164 -7.30 21.04 4.18
C GLY A 164 -5.88 20.60 3.87
N LEU A 165 -4.95 21.54 3.77
CA LEU A 165 -3.51 21.25 3.59
C LEU A 165 -2.98 20.26 4.65
N LYS A 166 -3.54 20.28 5.85
CA LYS A 166 -3.21 19.35 6.95
C LYS A 166 -3.43 17.88 6.62
N THR A 167 -4.32 17.56 5.67
CA THR A 167 -4.59 16.18 5.23
C THR A 167 -3.38 15.57 4.51
N PHE A 168 -2.57 16.41 3.86
CA PHE A 168 -1.37 16.00 3.12
C PHE A 168 -0.10 16.03 3.98
N LEU A 169 -0.09 16.82 5.06
CA LEU A 169 1.05 16.98 5.97
C LEU A 169 1.07 15.87 7.05
N THR A 170 1.10 14.61 6.63
CA THR A 170 1.34 13.48 7.54
C THR A 170 2.83 13.30 7.78
N PRO A 171 3.27 12.77 8.94
CA PRO A 171 4.68 12.50 9.21
C PRO A 171 5.34 11.62 8.14
N ALA A 172 4.63 10.62 7.61
CA ALA A 172 5.12 9.77 6.52
C ALA A 172 5.34 10.57 5.22
N ASN A 173 4.39 11.46 4.84
CA ASN A 173 4.55 12.28 3.63
C ASN A 173 5.67 13.30 3.78
N ILE A 174 5.83 13.87 4.98
CA ILE A 174 6.96 14.77 5.29
C ILE A 174 8.28 14.01 5.17
N ALA A 175 8.35 12.79 5.72
CA ALA A 175 9.53 11.94 5.59
C ALA A 175 9.83 11.58 4.12
N CYS A 176 8.81 11.26 3.32
CA CYS A 176 8.98 11.02 1.87
C CYS A 176 9.54 12.27 1.17
N ALA A 177 9.01 13.45 1.44
CA ALA A 177 9.49 14.69 0.85
C ALA A 177 10.94 14.99 1.26
N ILE A 178 11.26 14.83 2.55
CA ILE A 178 12.64 14.98 3.06
C ILE A 178 13.58 13.96 2.40
N ALA A 179 13.17 12.68 2.32
CA ALA A 179 13.96 11.63 1.68
C ALA A 179 14.29 11.97 0.23
N ILE A 180 13.33 12.48 -0.54
CA ILE A 180 13.54 12.92 -1.92
C ILE A 180 14.51 14.11 -1.98
N VAL A 181 14.36 15.10 -1.10
CA VAL A 181 15.27 16.26 -1.04
C VAL A 181 16.69 15.81 -0.70
N LEU A 182 16.85 14.92 0.30
CA LEU A 182 18.17 14.37 0.67
C LEU A 182 18.79 13.60 -0.51
N THR A 183 17.99 12.83 -1.23
CA THR A 183 18.45 12.11 -2.43
C THR A 183 18.89 13.06 -3.53
N LEU A 184 18.13 14.11 -3.82
CA LEU A 184 18.49 15.14 -4.82
C LEU A 184 19.75 15.92 -4.43
N LEU A 185 19.97 16.12 -3.14
CA LEU A 185 21.18 16.76 -2.61
C LEU A 185 22.36 15.79 -2.43
N ASN A 186 22.17 14.51 -2.77
CA ASN A 186 23.13 13.43 -2.60
C ASN A 186 23.63 13.31 -1.14
N VAL A 187 22.73 13.54 -0.16
CA VAL A 187 23.03 13.43 1.27
C VAL A 187 22.66 12.04 1.74
N HIS A 188 23.65 11.20 1.96
CA HIS A 188 23.52 9.83 2.45
C HIS A 188 24.69 9.48 3.37
N SER A 189 24.70 8.25 3.90
CA SER A 189 25.75 7.75 4.80
C SER A 189 26.01 8.67 5.99
N VAL A 190 24.93 9.05 6.70
CA VAL A 190 24.99 9.87 7.91
C VAL A 190 24.99 8.94 9.13
N PRO A 191 26.18 8.61 9.70
CA PRO A 191 26.28 7.73 10.86
C PRO A 191 25.43 8.23 12.04
N ILE A 192 25.19 7.40 13.03
CA ILE A 192 24.41 7.71 14.24
C ILE A 192 22.95 8.06 13.96
N ILE A 193 22.68 9.14 13.18
CA ILE A 193 21.29 9.55 12.84
C ILE A 193 20.65 8.53 11.93
N GLY A 194 21.37 8.08 10.89
CA GLY A 194 20.92 7.04 9.97
C GLY A 194 20.68 5.71 10.70
N ASP A 195 21.62 5.30 11.56
CA ASP A 195 21.50 4.05 12.31
C ASP A 195 20.35 4.10 13.34
N ALA A 196 20.16 5.24 14.01
CA ALA A 196 19.02 5.45 14.89
C ALA A 196 17.68 5.38 14.13
N ALA A 197 17.62 6.05 12.96
CA ALA A 197 16.43 5.99 12.09
C ALA A 197 16.18 4.57 11.57
N LYS A 198 17.22 3.85 11.15
CA LYS A 198 17.13 2.44 10.72
C LYS A 198 16.62 1.54 11.85
N THR A 199 17.14 1.71 13.07
CA THR A 199 16.73 0.94 14.24
C THR A 199 15.25 1.16 14.59
N LEU A 200 14.79 2.41 14.66
CA LEU A 200 13.38 2.74 14.86
C LEU A 200 12.51 2.28 13.68
N GLY A 201 13.02 2.46 12.48
CA GLY A 201 12.35 2.07 11.25
C GLY A 201 12.11 0.57 11.13
N SER A 202 13.02 -0.27 11.65
CA SER A 202 12.90 -1.73 11.63
C SER A 202 11.65 -2.25 12.34
N PHE A 203 11.12 -1.49 13.29
CA PHE A 203 9.86 -1.81 13.97
C PHE A 203 8.62 -1.67 13.08
N THR A 204 8.71 -0.94 11.96
CA THR A 204 7.56 -0.68 11.07
C THR A 204 6.96 -1.97 10.52
N THR A 205 7.80 -2.85 9.97
CA THR A 205 7.36 -4.10 9.33
C THR A 205 6.65 -5.04 10.33
N PRO A 206 7.29 -5.50 11.41
CA PRO A 206 6.63 -6.41 12.34
C PRO A 206 5.42 -5.76 13.02
N GLY A 207 5.51 -4.50 13.41
CA GLY A 207 4.39 -3.81 14.03
C GLY A 207 3.17 -3.65 13.11
N ALA A 208 3.38 -3.33 11.83
CA ALA A 208 2.30 -3.23 10.85
C ALA A 208 1.64 -4.60 10.60
N LEU A 209 2.42 -5.67 10.49
CA LEU A 209 1.92 -7.03 10.27
C LEU A 209 1.13 -7.56 11.48
N LEU A 210 1.58 -7.27 12.70
CA LEU A 210 0.83 -7.58 13.93
C LEU A 210 -0.53 -6.88 13.94
N ILE A 211 -0.61 -5.59 13.56
CA ILE A 211 -1.87 -4.86 13.47
C ILE A 211 -2.79 -5.47 12.41
N ILE A 212 -2.24 -5.84 11.25
CA ILE A 212 -3.01 -6.49 10.19
C ILE A 212 -3.61 -7.79 10.72
N GLY A 213 -2.80 -8.64 11.34
CA GLY A 213 -3.25 -9.90 11.96
C GLY A 213 -4.33 -9.68 13.03
N SER A 214 -4.12 -8.71 13.93
CA SER A 214 -5.09 -8.32 14.94
C SER A 214 -6.41 -7.87 14.32
N SER A 215 -6.35 -7.03 13.29
CA SER A 215 -7.53 -6.53 12.58
C SER A 215 -8.31 -7.66 11.89
N LEU A 216 -7.61 -8.65 11.33
CA LEU A 216 -8.24 -9.83 10.74
C LEU A 216 -9.02 -10.67 11.79
N ALA A 217 -8.52 -10.72 13.02
CA ALA A 217 -9.16 -11.48 14.11
C ALA A 217 -10.45 -10.84 14.66
N ASP A 218 -10.63 -9.52 14.48
CA ASP A 218 -11.84 -8.80 14.91
C ASP A 218 -13.08 -9.12 14.04
N LEU A 219 -12.87 -9.71 12.89
CA LEU A 219 -13.88 -9.83 11.88
C LEU A 219 -14.53 -11.22 11.89
N PRO A 220 -15.87 -11.34 12.03
CA PRO A 220 -16.54 -12.63 11.85
C PRO A 220 -16.47 -13.03 10.37
N VAL A 221 -15.70 -14.07 10.08
CA VAL A 221 -15.40 -14.57 8.71
C VAL A 221 -16.65 -14.71 7.85
N SER A 222 -17.77 -15.17 8.46
CA SER A 222 -19.05 -15.34 7.77
C SER A 222 -19.67 -14.03 7.23
N LYS A 223 -19.33 -12.87 7.79
CA LYS A 223 -19.85 -11.56 7.35
C LYS A 223 -18.91 -10.83 6.38
N LEU A 224 -17.72 -11.37 6.14
CA LEU A 224 -16.64 -10.69 5.40
C LEU A 224 -16.41 -11.24 4.01
N ILE A 225 -16.99 -12.38 3.70
CA ILE A 225 -16.76 -13.06 2.41
C ILE A 225 -17.30 -12.22 1.24
N GLY A 226 -18.29 -11.35 1.48
CA GLY A 226 -18.87 -10.52 0.43
C GLY A 226 -19.54 -11.32 -0.70
N GLY A 227 -20.07 -10.63 -1.69
CA GLY A 227 -20.68 -11.25 -2.86
C GLY A 227 -19.67 -11.54 -3.99
N PRO A 228 -20.09 -12.28 -5.04
CA PRO A 228 -19.20 -12.63 -6.17
C PRO A 228 -18.53 -11.44 -6.84
N ARG A 229 -19.21 -10.30 -6.92
CA ARG A 229 -18.64 -9.07 -7.50
C ARG A 229 -17.42 -8.58 -6.72
N LEU A 230 -17.42 -8.73 -5.37
CA LEU A 230 -16.30 -8.36 -4.53
C LEU A 230 -15.07 -9.23 -4.83
N TRP A 231 -15.29 -10.55 -4.98
CA TRP A 231 -14.20 -11.48 -5.31
C TRP A 231 -13.58 -11.20 -6.68
N ILE A 232 -14.43 -10.96 -7.70
CA ILE A 232 -13.92 -10.62 -9.04
C ILE A 232 -13.15 -9.30 -9.01
N ALA A 233 -13.66 -8.28 -8.31
CA ALA A 233 -12.95 -7.01 -8.13
C ALA A 233 -11.63 -7.19 -7.36
N SER A 234 -11.61 -8.05 -6.33
CA SER A 234 -10.39 -8.36 -5.57
C SER A 234 -9.33 -9.04 -6.44
N LEU A 235 -9.72 -10.03 -7.25
CA LEU A 235 -8.82 -10.69 -8.19
C LEU A 235 -8.35 -9.73 -9.30
N ALA A 236 -9.26 -8.89 -9.82
CA ALA A 236 -8.88 -7.86 -10.77
C ALA A 236 -7.86 -6.89 -10.18
N ARG A 237 -8.02 -6.48 -8.92
CA ARG A 237 -7.10 -5.62 -8.19
C ARG A 237 -5.73 -6.25 -8.00
N LEU A 238 -5.67 -7.51 -7.56
CA LEU A 238 -4.44 -8.17 -7.12
C LEU A 238 -3.66 -8.83 -8.26
N ILE A 239 -4.33 -9.16 -9.38
CA ILE A 239 -3.73 -9.92 -10.46
C ILE A 239 -3.85 -9.16 -11.79
N VAL A 240 -5.08 -8.87 -12.24
CA VAL A 240 -5.28 -8.34 -13.60
C VAL A 240 -4.68 -6.94 -13.75
N SER A 241 -4.95 -6.05 -12.78
CA SER A 241 -4.45 -4.67 -12.85
C SER A 241 -2.93 -4.57 -12.81
N PRO A 242 -2.20 -5.22 -11.88
CA PRO A 242 -0.74 -5.18 -11.88
C PRO A 242 -0.13 -5.85 -13.12
N LEU A 243 -0.71 -6.94 -13.64
CA LEU A 243 -0.22 -7.56 -14.89
C LEU A 243 -0.41 -6.64 -16.12
N ILE A 244 -1.49 -5.86 -16.18
CA ILE A 244 -1.67 -4.87 -17.23
C ILE A 244 -0.63 -3.74 -17.08
N VAL A 245 -0.38 -3.25 -15.87
CA VAL A 245 0.69 -2.27 -15.61
C VAL A 245 2.04 -2.82 -16.04
N TRP A 246 2.35 -4.06 -15.66
CA TRP A 246 3.58 -4.74 -16.06
C TRP A 246 3.73 -4.85 -17.59
N ALA A 247 2.70 -5.33 -18.27
CA ALA A 247 2.73 -5.50 -19.72
C ALA A 247 2.93 -4.16 -20.46
N LEU A 248 2.32 -3.08 -19.97
CA LEU A 248 2.46 -1.74 -20.56
C LEU A 248 3.85 -1.15 -20.25
N PHE A 249 4.38 -1.35 -19.04
CA PHE A 249 5.67 -0.78 -18.67
C PHE A 249 6.85 -1.52 -19.31
N ARG A 250 6.70 -2.82 -19.63
CA ARG A 250 7.69 -3.56 -20.44
C ARG A 250 7.87 -2.99 -21.87
N LEU A 251 6.97 -2.16 -22.35
CA LEU A 251 7.10 -1.45 -23.63
C LEU A 251 7.96 -0.18 -23.51
N VAL A 252 8.27 0.27 -22.32
CA VAL A 252 9.06 1.47 -22.04
C VAL A 252 10.52 1.06 -21.75
N PRO A 253 11.53 1.73 -22.34
CA PRO A 253 12.94 1.44 -22.09
C PRO A 253 13.38 2.00 -20.72
N VAL A 254 12.97 1.33 -19.65
CA VAL A 254 13.25 1.68 -18.24
C VAL A 254 13.82 0.46 -17.56
N ASP A 255 14.61 0.70 -16.49
CA ASP A 255 15.19 -0.36 -15.68
C ASP A 255 14.10 -1.38 -15.26
N PRO A 256 14.30 -2.69 -15.53
CA PRO A 256 13.34 -3.74 -15.15
C PRO A 256 13.01 -3.72 -13.67
N MET A 257 13.98 -3.44 -12.78
CA MET A 257 13.75 -3.38 -11.34
C MET A 257 12.76 -2.27 -10.96
N LEU A 258 12.82 -1.10 -11.60
CA LEU A 258 11.84 -0.03 -11.39
C LEU A 258 10.45 -0.46 -11.81
N ILE A 259 10.33 -1.20 -12.92
CA ILE A 259 9.05 -1.75 -13.39
C ILE A 259 8.50 -2.70 -12.34
N ASP A 260 9.30 -3.64 -11.86
CA ASP A 260 8.88 -4.65 -10.89
C ASP A 260 8.45 -4.01 -9.56
N ILE A 261 9.18 -3.00 -9.09
CA ILE A 261 8.79 -2.18 -7.92
C ILE A 261 7.41 -1.54 -8.13
N MET A 262 7.17 -0.89 -9.26
CA MET A 262 5.89 -0.24 -9.57
C MET A 262 4.75 -1.27 -9.62
N VAL A 263 4.98 -2.42 -10.25
CA VAL A 263 4.00 -3.50 -10.37
C VAL A 263 3.66 -4.10 -9.01
N VAL A 264 4.65 -4.34 -8.15
CA VAL A 264 4.44 -4.84 -6.78
C VAL A 264 3.64 -3.81 -5.98
N LEU A 265 3.93 -2.52 -6.06
CA LEU A 265 3.15 -1.47 -5.39
C LEU A 265 1.71 -1.39 -5.92
N CYS A 266 1.50 -1.62 -7.23
CA CYS A 266 0.16 -1.73 -7.82
C CYS A 266 -0.59 -2.98 -7.35
N ALA A 267 0.10 -4.06 -7.00
CA ALA A 267 -0.49 -5.31 -6.51
C ALA A 267 -0.86 -5.29 -5.01
N MET A 268 -0.55 -4.22 -4.29
CA MET A 268 -0.90 -4.14 -2.87
C MET A 268 -2.41 -4.25 -2.64
N PRO A 269 -2.85 -4.94 -1.57
CA PRO A 269 -4.26 -5.05 -1.22
C PRO A 269 -4.89 -3.69 -0.98
N VAL A 270 -6.22 -3.63 -0.90
CA VAL A 270 -6.97 -2.38 -0.71
C VAL A 270 -6.46 -1.59 0.50
N ALA A 271 -6.34 -0.27 0.31
CA ALA A 271 -5.88 0.64 1.34
C ALA A 271 -6.81 0.65 2.58
N THR A 272 -6.24 0.46 3.76
CA THR A 272 -7.00 0.36 5.03
C THR A 272 -7.71 1.65 5.42
N ASN A 273 -7.24 2.81 4.97
CA ASN A 273 -7.90 4.11 5.20
C ASN A 273 -9.24 4.25 4.46
N GLY A 274 -9.54 3.40 3.46
CA GLY A 274 -10.79 3.43 2.71
C GLY A 274 -12.03 3.32 3.59
N THR A 275 -12.00 2.44 4.62
CA THR A 275 -13.11 2.28 5.55
C THR A 275 -13.36 3.56 6.37
N MET A 276 -12.30 4.23 6.83
CA MET A 276 -12.42 5.52 7.55
C MET A 276 -13.01 6.61 6.64
N LEU A 277 -12.56 6.65 5.37
CA LEU A 277 -13.11 7.60 4.40
C LEU A 277 -14.58 7.33 4.11
N CYS A 278 -15.02 6.06 4.06
CA CYS A 278 -16.44 5.71 3.94
C CYS A 278 -17.26 6.23 5.13
N TYR A 279 -16.77 6.10 6.36
CA TYR A 279 -17.46 6.67 7.55
C TYR A 279 -17.56 8.19 7.46
N GLN A 280 -16.51 8.85 7.00
CA GLN A 280 -16.46 10.30 6.96
C GLN A 280 -17.27 10.89 5.81
N TYR A 281 -17.29 10.25 4.65
CA TYR A 281 -17.89 10.80 3.43
C TYR A 281 -19.14 10.05 2.94
N GLY A 282 -19.61 9.06 3.70
CA GLY A 282 -20.91 8.42 3.50
C GLY A 282 -20.93 7.29 2.47
N GLY A 283 -19.80 6.64 2.20
CA GLY A 283 -19.72 5.44 1.38
C GLY A 283 -20.09 4.16 2.13
N ASP A 284 -20.24 3.05 1.41
CA ASP A 284 -20.49 1.73 2.00
C ASP A 284 -19.24 1.17 2.71
N SER A 285 -19.14 1.51 4.00
CA SER A 285 -18.03 1.06 4.85
C SER A 285 -17.97 -0.45 5.02
N ARG A 286 -19.11 -1.16 4.90
CA ARG A 286 -19.16 -2.62 4.99
C ARG A 286 -18.49 -3.25 3.77
N THR A 287 -18.88 -2.86 2.56
CA THR A 287 -18.26 -3.37 1.33
C THR A 287 -16.76 -3.01 1.28
N MET A 288 -16.39 -1.80 1.72
CA MET A 288 -14.98 -1.39 1.80
C MET A 288 -14.19 -2.30 2.75
N ALA A 289 -14.70 -2.55 3.96
CA ALA A 289 -14.05 -3.42 4.94
C ALA A 289 -13.92 -4.87 4.43
N GLN A 290 -14.96 -5.38 3.77
CA GLN A 290 -14.95 -6.70 3.12
C GLN A 290 -13.85 -6.77 2.05
N GLY A 291 -13.75 -5.76 1.18
CA GLY A 291 -12.74 -5.71 0.14
C GLY A 291 -11.32 -5.61 0.69
N THR A 292 -11.12 -4.77 1.70
CA THR A 292 -9.82 -4.68 2.40
C THR A 292 -9.43 -6.03 2.99
N PHE A 293 -10.34 -6.71 3.67
CA PHE A 293 -10.09 -8.04 4.25
C PHE A 293 -9.75 -9.07 3.17
N VAL A 294 -10.63 -9.26 2.19
CA VAL A 294 -10.47 -10.28 1.14
C VAL A 294 -9.17 -10.06 0.37
N THR A 295 -8.87 -8.81 -0.03
CA THR A 295 -7.63 -8.52 -0.74
C THR A 295 -6.40 -8.71 0.12
N THR A 296 -6.44 -8.39 1.43
CA THR A 296 -5.31 -8.61 2.34
C THR A 296 -5.03 -10.11 2.51
N VAL A 297 -6.06 -10.94 2.69
CA VAL A 297 -5.87 -12.39 2.79
C VAL A 297 -5.35 -12.98 1.47
N LEU A 298 -5.94 -12.59 0.34
CA LEU A 298 -5.49 -13.07 -0.97
C LEU A 298 -4.08 -12.60 -1.34
N SER A 299 -3.68 -11.40 -0.90
CA SER A 299 -2.35 -10.85 -1.23
C SER A 299 -1.20 -11.69 -0.67
N ILE A 300 -1.43 -12.45 0.39
CA ILE A 300 -0.45 -13.40 0.96
C ILE A 300 0.02 -14.43 -0.09
N ILE A 301 -0.88 -14.80 -0.99
CA ILE A 301 -0.61 -15.78 -2.05
C ILE A 301 -0.32 -15.08 -3.38
N THR A 302 -1.08 -14.03 -3.71
CA THR A 302 -0.99 -13.40 -5.04
C THR A 302 0.28 -12.57 -5.22
N ILE A 303 0.82 -11.92 -4.18
CA ILE A 303 2.06 -11.15 -4.28
C ILE A 303 3.25 -12.05 -4.59
N PRO A 304 3.51 -13.16 -3.86
CA PRO A 304 4.59 -14.09 -4.20
C PRO A 304 4.49 -14.63 -5.63
N ILE A 305 3.29 -15.07 -6.03
CA ILE A 305 3.06 -15.57 -7.39
C ILE A 305 3.35 -14.48 -8.44
N LEU A 306 2.89 -13.25 -8.20
CA LEU A 306 3.11 -12.14 -9.11
C LEU A 306 4.61 -11.86 -9.26
N VAL A 307 5.35 -11.76 -8.14
CA VAL A 307 6.80 -11.50 -8.16
C VAL A 307 7.55 -12.57 -8.95
N MET A 308 7.13 -13.84 -8.85
CA MET A 308 7.70 -14.92 -9.66
C MET A 308 7.39 -14.82 -11.16
N VAL A 309 6.27 -14.22 -11.52
CA VAL A 309 5.85 -14.10 -12.93
C VAL A 309 6.53 -12.92 -13.61
N ILE A 310 6.80 -11.86 -12.85
CA ILE A 310 7.36 -10.62 -13.41
C ILE A 310 8.90 -10.60 -13.39
N GLY A 311 9.54 -11.20 -12.36
CA GLY A 311 11.00 -11.34 -12.21
C GLY A 311 11.49 -12.61 -12.86
#